data_7c966070e17142a7ec65cefab1d88acc
#
_entry.id   7c966070e17142a7ec65cefab1d88acc
#
_cell.length_a   1.000
_cell.length_b   1.000
_cell.length_c   1.000
_cell.angle_alpha   90.00
_cell.angle_beta   90.00
_cell.angle_gamma   90.00
#
_symmetry.space_group_name_H-M   'P 1'
#
loop_
_entity.id
_entity.type
_entity.pdbx_description
1 polymer ?
#
loop_
_entity_poly.entity_id
_entity_poly.type
_entity_poly.pdbx_seq_one_letter_code
_entity_poly.pdbx_strand_id
1 'polypeptide(L)'
;MKTLVFGGKLVNEGATRVASLVVDGDTITDIIEGTETPRGDYDSIVDATGCFVMPGVIDCHVHFRDPGLTEKADMETESRAAAYGGVTTYFDMPNTKPQTTTEEALNAKFEDAAKKSHVNYSFFIGATNDNIDCVTGIDPHRVPGIKLFMGSSTGNMLVDRQDVLHELFSKATLPLMAHCEDTDIINRNMKHAQKQYGDDPAVEHHPEIRSEEACYESTKRAVDLAEQTGARLHVAHMTTARELELFGSSPRITAEAVVAHLVFTQDDYARLGTRIKCNPAIKTAADRDALRHALTDGRITTIGTDHAPHLLKDKEGGCARAASGMPMVQFSLVTMLELVDEGVLSMERLVTLMAHNPATLFEVSKRGFVRKGYKADLVIVKPDAPWTVTPETIQSKCGWSPMEGHTYQWQVRTTMCNGQIIYNNWAFDASSRGEAVRFRE
;
A
#
# COMPACT_ATOMS: atom_id res chain seq x y z
N MET A 1 -14.09 -18.95 -19.32
CA MET A 1 -13.25 -20.11 -18.86
C MET A 1 -13.63 -20.37 -17.42
N LYS A 2 -14.02 -21.61 -17.11
CA LYS A 2 -14.47 -22.00 -15.78
C LYS A 2 -13.31 -22.66 -15.02
N THR A 3 -12.87 -22.05 -13.94
CA THR A 3 -11.73 -22.49 -13.12
C THR A 3 -12.21 -22.97 -11.76
N LEU A 4 -11.71 -24.12 -11.30
CA LEU A 4 -11.88 -24.58 -9.93
C LEU A 4 -10.60 -24.30 -9.14
N VAL A 5 -10.68 -23.51 -8.07
CA VAL A 5 -9.62 -23.42 -7.03
C VAL A 5 -9.98 -24.42 -5.94
N PHE A 6 -9.23 -25.52 -5.84
CA PHE A 6 -9.62 -26.68 -5.06
C PHE A 6 -8.92 -26.77 -3.71
N GLY A 7 -9.67 -27.05 -2.65
CA GLY A 7 -9.18 -27.64 -1.42
C GLY A 7 -8.29 -26.77 -0.53
N GLY A 8 -8.26 -25.46 -0.75
CA GLY A 8 -7.46 -24.53 0.05
C GLY A 8 -8.11 -24.15 1.39
N LYS A 9 -7.29 -23.64 2.33
CA LYS A 9 -7.77 -22.95 3.53
C LYS A 9 -8.19 -21.54 3.14
N LEU A 10 -9.48 -21.34 2.88
CA LEU A 10 -10.05 -20.03 2.56
C LEU A 10 -10.07 -19.16 3.81
N VAL A 11 -9.38 -18.00 3.73
CA VAL A 11 -9.38 -16.96 4.75
C VAL A 11 -10.21 -15.77 4.25
N ASN A 12 -11.38 -15.57 4.81
CA ASN A 12 -12.30 -14.52 4.40
C ASN A 12 -13.27 -14.15 5.52
N GLU A 13 -13.55 -12.87 5.69
CA GLU A 13 -14.54 -12.33 6.63
C GLU A 13 -14.39 -12.85 8.07
N GLY A 14 -13.15 -12.84 8.57
CA GLY A 14 -12.83 -13.20 9.95
C GLY A 14 -12.82 -14.70 10.24
N ALA A 15 -12.91 -15.56 9.22
CA ALA A 15 -12.91 -17.00 9.36
C ALA A 15 -11.93 -17.69 8.42
N THR A 16 -11.36 -18.81 8.88
CA THR A 16 -10.57 -19.74 8.07
C THR A 16 -11.28 -21.09 7.98
N ARG A 17 -11.53 -21.56 6.75
CA ARG A 17 -12.21 -22.84 6.50
C ARG A 17 -11.69 -23.51 5.23
N VAL A 18 -11.74 -24.84 5.15
CA VAL A 18 -11.42 -25.54 3.90
C VAL A 18 -12.58 -25.35 2.93
N ALA A 19 -12.27 -24.83 1.75
CA ALA A 19 -13.27 -24.58 0.71
C ALA A 19 -12.65 -24.67 -0.69
N SER A 20 -13.50 -24.89 -1.68
CA SER A 20 -13.20 -24.76 -3.10
C SER A 20 -13.99 -23.61 -3.69
N LEU A 21 -13.38 -22.89 -4.62
CA LEU A 21 -14.00 -21.75 -5.30
C LEU A 21 -14.22 -22.10 -6.77
N VAL A 22 -15.41 -21.77 -7.29
CA VAL A 22 -15.70 -21.85 -8.72
C VAL A 22 -15.66 -20.44 -9.27
N VAL A 23 -14.80 -20.24 -10.27
CA VAL A 23 -14.65 -18.98 -11.00
C VAL A 23 -15.14 -19.21 -12.43
N ASP A 24 -16.04 -18.37 -12.92
CA ASP A 24 -16.47 -18.38 -14.33
C ASP A 24 -16.22 -17.00 -14.95
N GLY A 25 -15.36 -16.98 -15.96
CA GLY A 25 -14.83 -15.75 -16.51
C GLY A 25 -14.02 -14.99 -15.43
N ASP A 26 -14.49 -13.82 -15.04
CA ASP A 26 -13.85 -12.94 -14.06
C ASP A 26 -14.51 -12.98 -12.66
N THR A 27 -15.54 -13.83 -12.50
CA THR A 27 -16.45 -13.75 -11.34
C THR A 27 -16.43 -15.05 -10.53
N ILE A 28 -16.45 -14.92 -9.20
CA ILE A 28 -16.65 -16.03 -8.27
C ILE A 28 -18.12 -16.43 -8.31
N THR A 29 -18.44 -17.63 -8.83
CA THR A 29 -19.81 -18.11 -8.98
C THR A 29 -20.24 -19.01 -7.85
N ASP A 30 -19.30 -19.75 -7.22
CA ASP A 30 -19.62 -20.61 -6.08
C ASP A 30 -18.47 -20.72 -5.09
N ILE A 31 -18.85 -20.98 -3.82
CA ILE A 31 -17.96 -21.27 -2.68
C ILE A 31 -18.48 -22.57 -2.05
N ILE A 32 -17.70 -23.63 -2.12
CA ILE A 32 -18.10 -24.97 -1.71
C ILE A 32 -17.22 -25.40 -0.54
N GLU A 33 -17.79 -25.47 0.65
CA GLU A 33 -17.07 -25.90 1.84
C GLU A 33 -16.83 -27.41 1.88
N GLY A 34 -15.71 -27.80 2.46
CA GLY A 34 -15.31 -29.18 2.65
C GLY A 34 -14.10 -29.57 1.81
N THR A 35 -13.72 -30.86 1.95
CA THR A 35 -12.50 -31.42 1.32
C THR A 35 -12.80 -32.23 0.06
N GLU A 36 -14.06 -32.48 -0.26
CA GLU A 36 -14.42 -33.25 -1.45
C GLU A 36 -14.28 -32.39 -2.70
N THR A 37 -13.79 -33.00 -3.80
CA THR A 37 -13.71 -32.33 -5.08
C THR A 37 -15.11 -32.04 -5.63
N PRO A 38 -15.47 -30.77 -5.85
CA PRO A 38 -16.78 -30.42 -6.40
C PRO A 38 -16.98 -31.06 -7.78
N ARG A 39 -18.15 -31.65 -7.98
CA ARG A 39 -18.53 -32.20 -9.28
C ARG A 39 -18.82 -31.07 -10.26
N GLY A 40 -18.34 -31.19 -11.49
CA GLY A 40 -18.59 -30.24 -12.56
C GLY A 40 -17.57 -30.37 -13.69
N ASP A 41 -17.85 -29.70 -14.78
CA ASP A 41 -16.89 -29.58 -15.89
C ASP A 41 -16.12 -28.27 -15.70
N TYR A 42 -14.80 -28.37 -15.56
CA TYR A 42 -13.89 -27.23 -15.36
C TYR A 42 -12.85 -27.23 -16.47
N ASP A 43 -12.62 -26.05 -17.05
CA ASP A 43 -11.56 -25.86 -18.06
C ASP A 43 -10.17 -25.90 -17.42
N SER A 44 -10.07 -25.50 -16.15
CA SER A 44 -8.82 -25.46 -15.38
C SER A 44 -9.07 -25.80 -13.91
N ILE A 45 -8.09 -26.44 -13.28
CA ILE A 45 -8.10 -26.73 -11.84
C ILE A 45 -6.81 -26.22 -11.22
N VAL A 46 -6.93 -25.38 -10.20
CA VAL A 46 -5.84 -24.92 -9.35
C VAL A 46 -5.93 -25.68 -8.04
N ASP A 47 -5.04 -26.63 -7.82
CA ASP A 47 -4.97 -27.37 -6.56
C ASP A 47 -4.31 -26.47 -5.49
N ALA A 48 -5.10 -26.02 -4.53
CA ALA A 48 -4.66 -25.20 -3.38
C ALA A 48 -4.51 -26.02 -2.09
N THR A 49 -4.52 -27.35 -2.18
CA THR A 49 -4.35 -28.22 -1.00
C THR A 49 -3.07 -27.89 -0.24
N GLY A 50 -3.18 -27.70 1.07
CA GLY A 50 -2.07 -27.29 1.93
C GLY A 50 -1.70 -25.80 1.85
N CYS A 51 -2.40 -25.03 1.04
CA CYS A 51 -2.22 -23.58 0.90
C CYS A 51 -3.36 -22.81 1.58
N PHE A 52 -3.12 -21.52 1.80
CA PHE A 52 -4.18 -20.57 2.14
C PHE A 52 -4.63 -19.83 0.88
N VAL A 53 -5.94 -19.66 0.74
CA VAL A 53 -6.57 -18.87 -0.32
C VAL A 53 -7.22 -17.66 0.33
N MET A 54 -6.95 -16.48 -0.19
CA MET A 54 -7.50 -15.25 0.34
C MET A 54 -7.83 -14.27 -0.79
N PRO A 55 -8.67 -13.24 -0.55
CA PRO A 55 -8.84 -12.17 -1.53
C PRO A 55 -7.48 -11.56 -1.85
N GLY A 56 -7.27 -11.17 -3.09
CA GLY A 56 -6.07 -10.48 -3.52
C GLY A 56 -5.85 -9.19 -2.71
N VAL A 57 -4.59 -8.91 -2.41
CA VAL A 57 -4.22 -7.72 -1.65
C VAL A 57 -4.59 -6.45 -2.43
N ILE A 58 -5.14 -5.46 -1.73
CA ILE A 58 -5.37 -4.10 -2.23
C ILE A 58 -4.36 -3.18 -1.55
N ASP A 59 -3.33 -2.76 -2.28
CA ASP A 59 -2.33 -1.81 -1.79
C ASP A 59 -2.77 -0.38 -2.10
N CYS A 60 -3.17 0.35 -1.07
CA CYS A 60 -3.72 1.69 -1.21
C CYS A 60 -2.65 2.78 -1.35
N HIS A 61 -1.35 2.43 -1.27
CA HIS A 61 -0.29 3.41 -1.19
C HIS A 61 0.96 2.98 -1.96
N VAL A 62 1.01 3.35 -3.25
CA VAL A 62 2.17 3.08 -4.08
C VAL A 62 2.57 4.31 -4.90
N HIS A 63 3.84 4.34 -5.33
CA HIS A 63 4.43 5.35 -6.22
C HIS A 63 5.12 4.64 -7.39
N PHE A 64 4.36 4.26 -8.40
CA PHE A 64 4.86 3.53 -9.58
C PHE A 64 5.66 4.40 -10.55
N ARG A 65 5.82 5.70 -10.23
CA ARG A 65 6.71 6.64 -10.95
C ARG A 65 6.29 6.97 -12.38
N ASP A 66 5.19 6.45 -12.85
CA ASP A 66 4.67 6.64 -14.19
C ASP A 66 3.39 7.53 -14.16
N PRO A 67 3.36 8.63 -14.88
CA PRO A 67 4.29 9.10 -15.89
C PRO A 67 5.49 9.89 -15.36
N GLY A 68 6.51 10.03 -16.22
CA GLY A 68 7.54 11.06 -16.15
C GLY A 68 8.73 10.81 -15.20
N LEU A 69 8.73 9.70 -14.48
CA LEU A 69 9.85 9.24 -13.63
C LEU A 69 10.21 7.78 -13.95
N THR A 70 9.95 7.37 -15.17
CA THR A 70 10.00 5.97 -15.63
C THR A 70 11.40 5.38 -15.70
N GLU A 71 12.44 6.18 -15.53
CA GLU A 71 13.80 5.68 -15.31
C GLU A 71 13.94 4.93 -13.98
N LYS A 72 13.11 5.25 -12.97
CA LYS A 72 13.13 4.62 -11.65
C LYS A 72 12.25 3.39 -11.59
N ALA A 73 11.05 3.51 -12.16
CA ALA A 73 10.02 2.48 -12.16
C ALA A 73 8.89 2.89 -13.12
N ASP A 74 8.07 1.95 -13.56
CA ASP A 74 6.90 2.22 -14.40
C ASP A 74 5.73 1.27 -14.06
N MET A 75 4.54 1.56 -14.60
CA MET A 75 3.33 0.78 -14.28
C MET A 75 3.45 -0.68 -14.71
N GLU A 76 4.17 -0.98 -15.80
CA GLU A 76 4.33 -2.35 -16.26
C GLU A 76 5.17 -3.16 -15.28
N THR A 77 6.35 -2.67 -14.93
CA THR A 77 7.30 -3.38 -14.07
C THR A 77 6.78 -3.51 -12.64
N GLU A 78 6.19 -2.43 -12.08
CA GLU A 78 5.75 -2.43 -10.70
C GLU A 78 4.41 -3.18 -10.52
N SER A 79 3.53 -3.20 -11.53
CA SER A 79 2.34 -4.06 -11.49
C SER A 79 2.70 -5.54 -11.65
N ARG A 80 3.79 -5.87 -12.36
CA ARG A 80 4.37 -7.22 -12.36
C ARG A 80 4.92 -7.57 -10.97
N ALA A 81 5.68 -6.67 -10.33
CA ALA A 81 6.16 -6.86 -8.97
C ALA A 81 4.99 -7.06 -7.97
N ALA A 82 3.90 -6.30 -8.13
CA ALA A 82 2.66 -6.46 -7.38
C ALA A 82 2.06 -7.87 -7.56
N ALA A 83 1.99 -8.37 -8.79
CA ALA A 83 1.48 -9.72 -9.10
C ALA A 83 2.32 -10.82 -8.41
N TYR A 84 3.66 -10.70 -8.40
CA TYR A 84 4.54 -11.61 -7.67
C TYR A 84 4.31 -11.55 -6.14
N GLY A 85 3.90 -10.40 -5.63
CA GLY A 85 3.59 -10.18 -4.22
C GLY A 85 2.15 -10.53 -3.80
N GLY A 86 1.30 -11.02 -4.71
CA GLY A 86 -0.10 -11.31 -4.38
C GLY A 86 -1.01 -10.08 -4.33
N VAL A 87 -0.52 -8.93 -4.78
CA VAL A 87 -1.28 -7.69 -4.88
C VAL A 87 -2.03 -7.69 -6.21
N THR A 88 -3.36 -7.68 -6.14
CA THR A 88 -4.24 -7.69 -7.32
C THR A 88 -4.80 -6.32 -7.67
N THR A 89 -4.65 -5.36 -6.75
CA THR A 89 -5.14 -4.00 -6.93
C THR A 89 -4.21 -3.01 -6.25
N TYR A 90 -3.88 -1.92 -6.92
CA TYR A 90 -3.13 -0.82 -6.30
C TYR A 90 -3.79 0.53 -6.53
N PHE A 91 -3.54 1.48 -5.61
CA PHE A 91 -3.87 2.89 -5.77
C PHE A 91 -2.60 3.72 -5.77
N ASP A 92 -2.31 4.33 -6.93
CA ASP A 92 -1.06 5.06 -7.12
C ASP A 92 -1.21 6.55 -6.78
N MET A 93 -0.15 7.09 -6.21
CA MET A 93 -0.09 8.46 -5.72
C MET A 93 0.10 9.49 -6.85
N PRO A 94 -0.35 10.75 -6.63
CA PRO A 94 -0.40 11.77 -7.68
C PRO A 94 0.93 12.48 -7.95
N ASN A 95 1.99 12.24 -7.18
CA ASN A 95 3.26 12.98 -7.27
C ASN A 95 4.18 12.47 -8.40
N THR A 96 3.62 12.38 -9.59
CA THR A 96 4.26 12.03 -10.88
C THR A 96 4.67 13.29 -11.67
N LYS A 97 5.16 13.13 -12.91
CA LYS A 97 5.50 14.24 -13.82
C LYS A 97 4.84 14.03 -15.20
N PRO A 98 3.77 14.75 -15.55
CA PRO A 98 3.08 15.76 -14.70
C PRO A 98 2.43 15.15 -13.46
N GLN A 99 2.16 16.01 -12.46
CA GLN A 99 1.40 15.62 -11.28
C GLN A 99 -0.07 15.31 -11.64
N THR A 100 -0.69 14.36 -10.98
CA THR A 100 -2.11 14.01 -11.19
C THR A 100 -3.00 14.94 -10.36
N THR A 101 -3.05 16.21 -10.72
CA THR A 101 -3.75 17.30 -10.02
C THR A 101 -4.88 17.92 -10.83
N THR A 102 -5.11 17.42 -12.04
CA THR A 102 -6.20 17.82 -12.94
C THR A 102 -6.90 16.59 -13.50
N GLU A 103 -8.11 16.79 -14.03
CA GLU A 103 -8.87 15.70 -14.64
C GLU A 103 -8.20 15.18 -15.91
N GLU A 104 -7.54 16.05 -16.70
CA GLU A 104 -6.80 15.67 -17.91
C GLU A 104 -5.61 14.77 -17.57
N ALA A 105 -4.82 15.12 -16.54
CA ALA A 105 -3.70 14.30 -16.10
C ALA A 105 -4.17 12.96 -15.55
N LEU A 106 -5.30 12.93 -14.82
CA LEU A 106 -5.93 11.72 -14.34
C LEU A 106 -6.38 10.81 -15.48
N ASN A 107 -7.06 11.38 -16.51
CA ASN A 107 -7.52 10.63 -17.67
C ASN A 107 -6.35 10.02 -18.45
N ALA A 108 -5.30 10.80 -18.72
CA ALA A 108 -4.10 10.30 -19.38
C ALA A 108 -3.44 9.13 -18.61
N LYS A 109 -3.42 9.23 -17.27
CA LYS A 109 -2.86 8.16 -16.42
C LYS A 109 -3.69 6.88 -16.50
N PHE A 110 -5.03 6.98 -16.55
CA PHE A 110 -5.91 5.81 -16.76
C PHE A 110 -5.70 5.19 -18.15
N GLU A 111 -5.55 5.99 -19.21
CA GLU A 111 -5.29 5.50 -20.57
C GLU A 111 -3.97 4.74 -20.67
N ASP A 112 -2.94 5.23 -19.96
CA ASP A 112 -1.64 4.56 -19.90
C ASP A 112 -1.70 3.26 -19.12
N ALA A 113 -2.35 3.26 -17.97
CA ALA A 113 -2.49 2.07 -17.14
C ALA A 113 -3.26 0.95 -17.85
N ALA A 114 -4.29 1.28 -18.63
CA ALA A 114 -5.03 0.30 -19.42
C ALA A 114 -4.15 -0.49 -20.41
N LYS A 115 -3.01 0.08 -20.81
CA LYS A 115 -2.05 -0.55 -21.74
C LYS A 115 -0.93 -1.29 -21.01
N LYS A 116 -0.58 -0.87 -19.79
CA LYS A 116 0.64 -1.27 -19.09
C LYS A 116 0.39 -2.15 -17.89
N SER A 117 -0.67 -1.88 -17.11
CA SER A 117 -0.87 -2.53 -15.81
C SER A 117 -1.33 -3.98 -15.94
N HIS A 118 -0.66 -4.87 -15.22
CA HIS A 118 -0.99 -6.29 -15.16
C HIS A 118 -2.01 -6.63 -14.05
N VAL A 119 -2.15 -5.76 -13.06
CA VAL A 119 -3.13 -5.87 -11.98
C VAL A 119 -4.09 -4.67 -11.99
N ASN A 120 -5.19 -4.76 -11.27
CA ASN A 120 -6.20 -3.68 -11.21
C ASN A 120 -5.62 -2.40 -10.60
N TYR A 121 -6.15 -1.27 -11.02
CA TYR A 121 -5.58 0.04 -10.67
C TYR A 121 -6.62 1.12 -10.48
N SER A 122 -6.26 2.08 -9.65
CA SER A 122 -6.85 3.42 -9.63
C SER A 122 -5.81 4.43 -9.13
N PHE A 123 -6.18 5.71 -9.14
CA PHE A 123 -5.28 6.82 -8.86
C PHE A 123 -5.95 7.80 -7.93
N PHE A 124 -5.19 8.25 -6.92
CA PHE A 124 -5.59 9.43 -6.15
C PHE A 124 -5.41 10.68 -7.02
N ILE A 125 -6.37 11.60 -6.91
CA ILE A 125 -6.15 12.96 -7.38
C ILE A 125 -5.47 13.77 -6.28
N GLY A 126 -4.48 14.58 -6.63
CA GLY A 126 -3.70 15.36 -5.66
C GLY A 126 -4.28 16.75 -5.42
N ALA A 127 -4.45 17.11 -4.16
CA ALA A 127 -4.79 18.48 -3.77
C ALA A 127 -3.54 19.38 -3.83
N THR A 128 -3.75 20.64 -4.20
CA THR A 128 -2.80 21.76 -4.14
C THR A 128 -3.49 22.98 -3.54
N ASN A 129 -2.73 24.04 -3.27
CA ASN A 129 -3.32 25.30 -2.78
C ASN A 129 -4.31 25.96 -3.78
N ASP A 130 -4.34 25.52 -5.05
CA ASP A 130 -5.02 26.24 -6.14
C ASP A 130 -6.05 25.39 -6.91
N ASN A 131 -6.30 24.10 -6.51
CA ASN A 131 -7.16 23.18 -7.29
C ASN A 131 -8.35 22.58 -6.51
N ILE A 132 -8.78 23.19 -5.41
CA ILE A 132 -9.80 22.62 -4.52
C ILE A 132 -11.09 22.27 -5.26
N ASP A 133 -11.61 23.17 -6.11
CA ASP A 133 -12.83 22.94 -6.88
C ASP A 133 -12.69 21.75 -7.85
N CYS A 134 -11.50 21.59 -8.46
CA CYS A 134 -11.21 20.46 -9.33
C CYS A 134 -11.29 19.13 -8.55
N VAL A 135 -10.54 19.01 -7.43
CA VAL A 135 -10.46 17.73 -6.69
C VAL A 135 -11.75 17.38 -5.96
N THR A 136 -12.54 18.38 -5.54
CA THR A 136 -13.84 18.14 -4.90
C THR A 136 -14.97 17.88 -5.88
N GLY A 137 -14.79 18.26 -7.16
CA GLY A 137 -15.75 18.01 -8.26
C GLY A 137 -15.47 16.75 -9.07
N ILE A 138 -14.41 15.99 -8.77
CA ILE A 138 -14.02 14.78 -9.52
C ILE A 138 -15.09 13.67 -9.40
N ASP A 139 -15.27 12.87 -10.47
CA ASP A 139 -16.17 11.72 -10.46
C ASP A 139 -15.78 10.73 -9.34
N PRO A 140 -16.64 10.57 -8.31
CA PRO A 140 -16.35 9.73 -7.15
C PRO A 140 -16.29 8.24 -7.48
N HIS A 141 -16.83 7.81 -8.63
CA HIS A 141 -16.83 6.41 -9.03
C HIS A 141 -15.50 5.94 -9.66
N ARG A 142 -14.57 6.87 -9.90
CA ARG A 142 -13.31 6.59 -10.60
C ARG A 142 -12.08 6.61 -9.70
N VAL A 143 -12.13 7.32 -8.58
CA VAL A 143 -10.98 7.55 -7.71
C VAL A 143 -11.22 7.04 -6.29
N PRO A 144 -10.21 6.51 -5.58
CA PRO A 144 -10.36 6.11 -4.19
C PRO A 144 -10.63 7.32 -3.29
N GLY A 145 -9.96 8.44 -3.56
CA GLY A 145 -10.04 9.64 -2.76
C GLY A 145 -9.12 10.75 -3.25
N ILE A 146 -8.89 11.74 -2.39
CA ILE A 146 -8.02 12.88 -2.62
C ILE A 146 -6.76 12.70 -1.80
N LYS A 147 -5.57 12.79 -2.43
CA LYS A 147 -4.28 12.79 -1.72
C LYS A 147 -3.91 14.21 -1.31
N LEU A 148 -3.51 14.33 -0.04
CA LEU A 148 -3.10 15.57 0.59
C LEU A 148 -1.70 15.44 1.19
N PHE A 149 -0.82 16.40 0.94
CA PHE A 149 0.47 16.53 1.59
C PHE A 149 0.43 17.74 2.53
N MET A 150 0.32 17.49 3.84
CA MET A 150 0.32 18.51 4.90
C MET A 150 1.73 18.76 5.45
N GLY A 151 2.73 18.73 4.59
CA GLY A 151 4.14 18.92 4.93
C GLY A 151 5.02 18.28 3.88
N SER A 152 6.27 18.71 3.84
CA SER A 152 7.42 18.16 3.08
C SER A 152 7.08 17.24 1.91
N SER A 153 6.53 17.80 0.83
CA SER A 153 6.24 17.07 -0.41
C SER A 153 7.33 17.32 -1.46
N THR A 154 7.51 16.35 -2.35
CA THR A 154 8.26 16.54 -3.58
C THR A 154 7.41 17.29 -4.61
N GLY A 155 7.88 18.43 -5.09
CA GLY A 155 7.16 19.27 -6.06
C GLY A 155 6.19 20.26 -5.41
N ASN A 156 5.23 20.78 -6.20
CA ASN A 156 4.30 21.84 -5.78
C ASN A 156 2.98 21.28 -5.22
N MET A 157 3.01 20.17 -4.48
CA MET A 157 1.81 19.52 -3.93
C MET A 157 1.62 19.75 -2.42
N LEU A 158 2.42 20.64 -1.82
CA LEU A 158 2.24 21.02 -0.44
C LEU A 158 0.97 21.86 -0.30
N VAL A 159 0.07 21.47 0.59
CA VAL A 159 -1.07 22.30 1.03
C VAL A 159 -0.79 22.76 2.44
N ASP A 160 -0.33 23.99 2.59
CA ASP A 160 0.12 24.59 3.85
C ASP A 160 -0.73 25.79 4.29
N ARG A 161 -1.53 26.35 3.40
CA ARG A 161 -2.44 27.46 3.69
C ARG A 161 -3.62 26.96 4.53
N GLN A 162 -3.82 27.57 5.70
CA GLN A 162 -4.87 27.19 6.66
C GLN A 162 -6.29 27.36 6.10
N ASP A 163 -6.52 28.44 5.34
CA ASP A 163 -7.79 28.71 4.67
C ASP A 163 -8.11 27.61 3.64
N VAL A 164 -7.12 27.19 2.85
CA VAL A 164 -7.27 26.15 1.83
C VAL A 164 -7.48 24.78 2.48
N LEU A 165 -6.74 24.45 3.53
CA LEU A 165 -6.95 23.21 4.29
C LEU A 165 -8.37 23.12 4.85
N HIS A 166 -8.83 24.19 5.51
CA HIS A 166 -10.19 24.23 6.05
C HIS A 166 -11.24 24.12 4.94
N GLU A 167 -11.05 24.78 3.81
CA GLU A 167 -11.93 24.69 2.66
C GLU A 167 -11.98 23.25 2.09
N LEU A 168 -10.81 22.61 1.87
CA LEU A 168 -10.72 21.24 1.38
C LEU A 168 -11.45 20.26 2.32
N PHE A 169 -11.16 20.31 3.63
CA PHE A 169 -11.79 19.44 4.61
C PHE A 169 -13.31 19.66 4.70
N SER A 170 -13.78 20.90 4.51
CA SER A 170 -15.21 21.23 4.54
C SER A 170 -15.97 20.78 3.29
N LYS A 171 -15.31 20.81 2.12
CA LYS A 171 -15.94 20.49 0.82
C LYS A 171 -15.77 19.02 0.41
N ALA A 172 -14.75 18.32 0.91
CA ALA A 172 -14.44 16.97 0.48
C ALA A 172 -15.52 15.96 0.89
N THR A 173 -16.10 15.30 -0.08
CA THR A 173 -17.04 14.17 0.11
C THR A 173 -16.33 12.82 0.05
N LEU A 174 -15.16 12.76 -0.59
CA LEU A 174 -14.29 11.61 -0.72
C LEU A 174 -13.33 11.48 0.48
N PRO A 175 -12.77 10.29 0.74
CA PRO A 175 -11.70 10.14 1.70
C PRO A 175 -10.51 11.04 1.37
N LEU A 176 -10.01 11.77 2.36
CA LEU A 176 -8.76 12.52 2.30
C LEU A 176 -7.63 11.61 2.82
N MET A 177 -6.71 11.20 1.96
CA MET A 177 -5.51 10.46 2.38
C MET A 177 -4.36 11.45 2.58
N ALA A 178 -3.94 11.64 3.83
CA ALA A 178 -3.00 12.68 4.21
C ALA A 178 -1.63 12.14 4.60
N HIS A 179 -0.57 12.71 3.99
CA HIS A 179 0.80 12.63 4.51
C HIS A 179 0.97 13.75 5.55
N CYS A 180 1.32 13.39 6.77
CA CYS A 180 1.37 14.31 7.91
C CYS A 180 2.76 14.40 8.52
N GLU A 181 3.52 15.43 8.15
CA GLU A 181 4.78 15.82 8.76
C GLU A 181 4.91 17.36 8.76
N ASP A 182 5.27 17.96 9.89
CA ASP A 182 5.40 19.42 10.00
C ASP A 182 6.71 19.91 9.38
N THR A 183 6.59 20.70 8.31
CA THR A 183 7.73 21.21 7.52
C THR A 183 8.64 22.14 8.33
N ASP A 184 8.09 22.96 9.21
CA ASP A 184 8.89 23.94 9.99
C ASP A 184 9.72 23.21 11.04
N ILE A 185 9.15 22.20 11.68
CA ILE A 185 9.88 21.33 12.63
C ILE A 185 11.00 20.61 11.91
N ILE A 186 10.72 19.99 10.76
CA ILE A 186 11.73 19.28 9.96
C ILE A 186 12.85 20.22 9.53
N ASN A 187 12.53 21.41 9.03
CA ASN A 187 13.52 22.39 8.59
C ASN A 187 14.38 22.89 9.74
N ARG A 188 13.79 23.13 10.91
CA ARG A 188 14.52 23.50 12.14
C ARG A 188 15.48 22.39 12.54
N ASN A 189 15.02 21.13 12.57
CA ASN A 189 15.81 19.97 12.95
C ASN A 189 16.93 19.71 11.94
N MET A 190 16.66 19.85 10.63
CA MET A 190 17.69 19.70 9.59
C MET A 190 18.79 20.75 9.73
N LYS A 191 18.45 22.03 9.97
CA LYS A 191 19.44 23.09 10.21
C LYS A 191 20.30 22.80 11.45
N HIS A 192 19.68 22.26 12.50
CA HIS A 192 20.40 21.87 13.72
C HIS A 192 21.38 20.71 13.42
N ALA A 193 20.91 19.66 12.76
CA ALA A 193 21.73 18.51 12.37
C ALA A 193 22.89 18.94 11.44
N GLN A 194 22.62 19.80 10.46
CA GLN A 194 23.67 20.31 9.56
C GLN A 194 24.74 21.11 10.30
N LYS A 195 24.35 21.91 11.29
CA LYS A 195 25.31 22.66 12.11
C LYS A 195 26.23 21.73 12.94
N GLN A 196 25.71 20.58 13.35
CA GLN A 196 26.42 19.63 14.21
C GLN A 196 27.22 18.61 13.42
N TYR A 197 26.71 18.11 12.28
CA TYR A 197 27.22 16.95 11.55
C TYR A 197 27.66 17.27 10.11
N GLY A 198 27.57 18.55 9.68
CA GLY A 198 27.91 18.98 8.32
C GLY A 198 26.70 18.99 7.37
N ASP A 199 26.93 19.41 6.11
CA ASP A 199 25.88 19.71 5.13
C ASP A 199 24.96 18.54 4.79
N ASP A 200 25.43 17.32 4.93
CA ASP A 200 24.67 16.09 4.69
C ASP A 200 24.84 15.12 5.86
N PRO A 201 24.09 15.31 6.96
CA PRO A 201 24.16 14.43 8.13
C PRO A 201 23.95 12.96 7.75
N ALA A 202 24.65 12.06 8.42
CA ALA A 202 24.52 10.62 8.20
C ALA A 202 23.06 10.15 8.40
N VAL A 203 22.65 9.10 7.68
CA VAL A 203 21.24 8.66 7.62
C VAL A 203 20.68 8.25 8.98
N GLU A 204 21.50 7.85 9.91
CA GLU A 204 21.12 7.51 11.29
C GLU A 204 20.46 8.69 12.03
N HIS A 205 20.72 9.94 11.59
CA HIS A 205 20.08 11.15 12.12
C HIS A 205 18.72 11.46 11.46
N HIS A 206 18.30 10.64 10.48
CA HIS A 206 17.02 10.89 9.78
C HIS A 206 15.80 10.88 10.72
N PRO A 207 15.67 9.99 11.72
CA PRO A 207 14.59 10.00 12.69
C PRO A 207 14.59 11.24 13.63
N GLU A 208 15.76 11.84 13.89
CA GLU A 208 15.86 13.06 14.67
C GLU A 208 15.38 14.28 13.88
N ILE A 209 15.67 14.29 12.56
CA ILE A 209 15.26 15.36 11.66
C ILE A 209 13.76 15.27 11.38
N ARG A 210 13.27 14.08 10.95
CA ARG A 210 11.86 13.78 10.76
C ARG A 210 11.32 13.13 12.03
N SER A 211 11.21 13.96 13.06
CA SER A 211 10.99 13.55 14.44
C SER A 211 9.55 13.11 14.72
N GLU A 212 9.35 12.45 15.86
CA GLU A 212 8.04 12.16 16.42
C GLU A 212 7.19 13.44 16.53
N GLU A 213 7.78 14.55 17.01
CA GLU A 213 7.10 15.84 17.13
C GLU A 213 6.57 16.32 15.77
N ALA A 214 7.37 16.22 14.69
CA ALA A 214 6.95 16.62 13.35
C ALA A 214 5.76 15.80 12.83
N CYS A 215 5.76 14.50 13.08
CA CYS A 215 4.64 13.62 12.73
C CYS A 215 3.40 13.96 13.57
N TYR A 216 3.54 14.02 14.90
CA TYR A 216 2.42 14.22 15.81
C TYR A 216 1.71 15.56 15.59
N GLU A 217 2.44 16.67 15.47
CA GLU A 217 1.84 18.00 15.31
C GLU A 217 1.05 18.13 14.00
N SER A 218 1.56 17.54 12.92
CA SER A 218 0.86 17.53 11.64
C SER A 218 -0.35 16.59 11.64
N THR A 219 -0.20 15.37 12.20
CA THR A 219 -1.30 14.41 12.33
C THR A 219 -2.42 14.96 13.21
N LYS A 220 -2.06 15.57 14.35
CA LYS A 220 -3.05 16.20 15.24
C LYS A 220 -3.84 17.30 14.52
N ARG A 221 -3.17 18.16 13.76
CA ARG A 221 -3.84 19.21 12.96
C ARG A 221 -4.82 18.61 11.95
N ALA A 222 -4.44 17.53 11.26
CA ALA A 222 -5.34 16.84 10.31
C ALA A 222 -6.57 16.25 11.02
N VAL A 223 -6.37 15.59 12.15
CA VAL A 223 -7.44 15.03 12.99
C VAL A 223 -8.38 16.12 13.50
N ASP A 224 -7.84 17.19 14.08
CA ASP A 224 -8.63 18.34 14.57
C ASP A 224 -9.49 18.96 13.44
N LEU A 225 -8.95 19.10 12.22
CA LEU A 225 -9.70 19.57 11.04
C LEU A 225 -10.80 18.59 10.64
N ALA A 226 -10.52 17.30 10.63
CA ALA A 226 -11.49 16.27 10.27
C ALA A 226 -12.65 16.21 11.30
N GLU A 227 -12.35 16.36 12.58
CA GLU A 227 -13.37 16.45 13.65
C GLU A 227 -14.26 17.67 13.51
N GLN A 228 -13.66 18.84 13.21
CA GLN A 228 -14.39 20.11 13.06
C GLN A 228 -15.30 20.10 11.82
N THR A 229 -14.88 19.50 10.73
CA THR A 229 -15.59 19.55 9.44
C THR A 229 -16.43 18.31 9.16
N GLY A 230 -16.18 17.20 9.86
CA GLY A 230 -16.79 15.90 9.59
C GLY A 230 -16.20 15.20 8.36
N ALA A 231 -15.05 15.62 7.84
CA ALA A 231 -14.37 14.98 6.71
C ALA A 231 -13.99 13.51 7.02
N ARG A 232 -13.89 12.70 5.97
CA ARG A 232 -13.34 11.34 6.04
C ARG A 232 -11.81 11.44 5.89
N LEU A 233 -11.08 11.25 6.96
CA LEU A 233 -9.62 11.32 6.98
C LEU A 233 -9.00 9.93 7.08
N HIS A 234 -8.01 9.67 6.24
CA HIS A 234 -7.13 8.51 6.33
C HIS A 234 -5.67 8.99 6.39
N VAL A 235 -5.05 8.87 7.57
CA VAL A 235 -3.65 9.27 7.74
C VAL A 235 -2.75 8.14 7.26
N ALA A 236 -1.90 8.47 6.28
CA ALA A 236 -0.96 7.54 5.66
C ALA A 236 0.21 7.21 6.59
N HIS A 237 0.78 6.02 6.46
CA HIS A 237 2.07 5.57 7.02
C HIS A 237 2.37 6.05 8.46
N MET A 238 1.50 5.70 9.42
CA MET A 238 1.72 5.95 10.84
C MET A 238 3.07 5.39 11.30
N THR A 239 3.82 6.18 12.09
CA THR A 239 5.18 5.81 12.47
C THR A 239 5.49 5.90 13.95
N THR A 240 4.65 6.51 14.78
CA THR A 240 4.94 6.73 16.19
C THR A 240 3.84 6.25 17.12
N ALA A 241 4.24 5.80 18.31
CA ALA A 241 3.30 5.42 19.37
C ALA A 241 2.40 6.59 19.80
N ARG A 242 2.95 7.80 19.83
CA ARG A 242 2.23 9.00 20.23
C ARG A 242 1.11 9.38 19.27
N GLU A 243 1.34 9.25 17.94
CA GLU A 243 0.28 9.52 16.94
C GLU A 243 -0.91 8.59 17.11
N LEU A 244 -0.68 7.31 17.50
CA LEU A 244 -1.75 6.32 17.67
C LEU A 244 -2.80 6.74 18.72
N GLU A 245 -2.47 7.63 19.66
CA GLU A 245 -3.40 8.14 20.65
C GLU A 245 -4.54 8.98 20.03
N LEU A 246 -4.36 9.47 18.81
CA LEU A 246 -5.33 10.29 18.07
C LEU A 246 -6.39 9.45 17.35
N PHE A 247 -6.28 8.11 17.37
CA PHE A 247 -7.13 7.20 16.58
C PHE A 247 -7.97 6.25 17.45
N GLY A 248 -9.03 5.71 16.87
CA GLY A 248 -9.91 4.72 17.51
C GLY A 248 -11.22 5.30 18.05
N SER A 249 -11.39 6.62 18.09
CA SER A 249 -12.61 7.29 18.59
C SER A 249 -13.67 7.52 17.50
N SER A 250 -13.28 7.59 16.24
CA SER A 250 -14.16 7.91 15.12
C SER A 250 -13.95 6.96 13.94
N PRO A 251 -15.03 6.38 13.36
CA PRO A 251 -14.91 5.56 12.15
C PRO A 251 -14.59 6.37 10.89
N ARG A 252 -14.67 7.70 10.96
CA ARG A 252 -14.35 8.62 9.85
C ARG A 252 -12.89 9.02 9.82
N ILE A 253 -12.15 8.79 10.90
CA ILE A 253 -10.73 9.12 11.06
C ILE A 253 -9.97 7.82 11.25
N THR A 254 -9.21 7.44 10.25
CA THR A 254 -8.56 6.13 10.11
C THR A 254 -7.07 6.29 9.84
N ALA A 255 -6.29 5.24 10.08
CA ALA A 255 -4.85 5.25 9.93
C ALA A 255 -4.35 4.05 9.13
N GLU A 256 -3.32 4.28 8.33
CA GLU A 256 -2.54 3.26 7.62
C GLU A 256 -1.23 2.99 8.37
N ALA A 257 -0.84 1.73 8.49
CA ALA A 257 0.55 1.35 8.70
C ALA A 257 1.16 0.87 7.38
N VAL A 258 2.46 1.13 7.15
CA VAL A 258 3.17 0.53 6.01
C VAL A 258 4.17 -0.49 6.49
N VAL A 259 4.37 -1.51 5.68
CA VAL A 259 5.17 -2.69 6.04
C VAL A 259 6.56 -2.32 6.56
N ALA A 260 7.21 -1.32 5.96
CA ALA A 260 8.54 -0.87 6.38
C ALA A 260 8.60 -0.45 7.87
N HIS A 261 7.60 0.28 8.37
CA HIS A 261 7.53 0.72 9.76
C HIS A 261 7.11 -0.39 10.74
N LEU A 262 6.58 -1.50 10.24
CA LEU A 262 6.22 -2.67 11.04
C LEU A 262 7.40 -3.63 11.24
N VAL A 263 8.46 -3.52 10.43
CA VAL A 263 9.59 -4.47 10.48
C VAL A 263 10.92 -3.81 10.81
N PHE A 264 11.22 -2.63 10.29
CA PHE A 264 12.47 -1.92 10.56
C PHE A 264 12.39 -1.03 11.78
N THR A 265 13.55 -0.81 12.40
CA THR A 265 13.78 0.17 13.46
C THR A 265 14.93 1.10 13.08
N GLN A 266 15.09 2.20 13.80
CA GLN A 266 16.21 3.12 13.57
C GLN A 266 17.59 2.45 13.70
N ASP A 267 17.70 1.34 14.42
CA ASP A 267 18.95 0.60 14.57
C ASP A 267 19.37 -0.10 13.27
N ASP A 268 18.40 -0.37 12.38
CA ASP A 268 18.66 -0.96 11.06
C ASP A 268 19.37 -0.01 10.10
N TYR A 269 19.40 1.30 10.36
CA TYR A 269 20.21 2.23 9.56
C TYR A 269 21.70 1.88 9.59
N ALA A 270 22.22 1.33 10.69
CA ALA A 270 23.61 0.89 10.78
C ALA A 270 23.95 -0.21 9.76
N ARG A 271 22.99 -1.05 9.40
CA ARG A 271 23.16 -2.19 8.47
C ARG A 271 22.68 -1.88 7.05
N LEU A 272 21.52 -1.24 6.92
CA LEU A 272 20.86 -1.02 5.63
C LEU A 272 21.11 0.38 5.05
N GLY A 273 21.58 1.30 5.89
CA GLY A 273 21.90 2.66 5.48
C GLY A 273 20.69 3.36 4.87
N THR A 274 20.93 4.10 3.79
CA THR A 274 19.90 4.84 3.08
C THR A 274 18.90 3.96 2.32
N ARG A 275 19.13 2.65 2.17
CA ARG A 275 18.16 1.73 1.56
C ARG A 275 16.82 1.73 2.29
N ILE A 276 16.81 1.99 3.61
CA ILE A 276 15.57 2.13 4.40
C ILE A 276 15.21 3.59 4.72
N LYS A 277 15.87 4.57 4.11
CA LYS A 277 15.48 5.96 4.23
C LYS A 277 14.14 6.19 3.52
N CYS A 278 13.11 6.57 4.28
CA CYS A 278 11.76 6.92 3.82
C CYS A 278 11.20 8.11 4.60
N ASN A 279 10.07 8.61 4.19
CA ASN A 279 9.35 9.71 4.83
C ASN A 279 7.90 9.30 5.12
N PRO A 280 7.49 9.25 6.39
CA PRO A 280 8.25 9.56 7.62
C PRO A 280 9.41 8.59 7.87
N ALA A 281 10.40 9.04 8.64
CA ALA A 281 11.57 8.21 8.96
C ALA A 281 11.18 6.96 9.77
N ILE A 282 11.94 5.87 9.59
CA ILE A 282 11.88 4.70 10.47
C ILE A 282 12.26 5.15 11.89
N LYS A 283 11.45 4.79 12.89
CA LYS A 283 11.55 5.24 14.28
C LYS A 283 12.12 4.15 15.21
N THR A 284 11.87 4.30 16.51
CA THR A 284 12.38 3.40 17.54
C THR A 284 11.73 2.01 17.51
N ALA A 285 12.35 1.04 18.18
CA ALA A 285 11.74 -0.28 18.40
C ALA A 285 10.41 -0.17 19.18
N ALA A 286 10.32 0.75 20.13
CA ALA A 286 9.09 0.98 20.89
C ALA A 286 7.95 1.50 20.00
N ASP A 287 8.24 2.37 19.02
CA ASP A 287 7.25 2.84 18.05
C ASP A 287 6.78 1.70 17.14
N ARG A 288 7.72 0.90 16.60
CA ARG A 288 7.37 -0.29 15.81
C ARG A 288 6.47 -1.25 16.59
N ASP A 289 6.81 -1.54 17.84
CA ASP A 289 6.05 -2.48 18.66
C ASP A 289 4.66 -1.92 19.01
N ALA A 290 4.53 -0.61 19.21
CA ALA A 290 3.24 0.06 19.36
C ALA A 290 2.38 -0.03 18.08
N LEU A 291 2.99 0.16 16.90
CA LEU A 291 2.30 -0.03 15.63
C LEU A 291 1.84 -1.48 15.44
N ARG A 292 2.69 -2.47 15.74
CA ARG A 292 2.34 -3.90 15.70
C ARG A 292 1.14 -4.21 16.62
N HIS A 293 1.12 -3.66 17.82
CA HIS A 293 -0.02 -3.80 18.72
C HIS A 293 -1.30 -3.16 18.16
N ALA A 294 -1.18 -1.99 17.55
CA ALA A 294 -2.29 -1.26 16.95
C ALA A 294 -2.94 -1.97 15.73
N LEU A 295 -2.28 -2.97 15.15
CA LEU A 295 -2.88 -3.82 14.12
C LEU A 295 -4.08 -4.62 14.63
N THR A 296 -4.15 -4.91 15.93
CA THR A 296 -5.17 -5.80 16.53
C THR A 296 -6.20 -5.05 17.37
N ASP A 297 -5.92 -3.83 17.83
CA ASP A 297 -6.80 -3.05 18.70
C ASP A 297 -7.75 -2.08 17.97
N GLY A 298 -7.65 -2.01 16.63
CA GLY A 298 -8.55 -1.22 15.79
C GLY A 298 -8.06 0.20 15.44
N ARG A 299 -6.92 0.64 15.99
CA ARG A 299 -6.35 1.98 15.67
C ARG A 299 -5.74 2.03 14.28
N ILE A 300 -5.15 0.94 13.80
CA ILE A 300 -4.72 0.81 12.40
C ILE A 300 -5.84 0.14 11.59
N THR A 301 -6.22 0.79 10.50
CA THR A 301 -7.32 0.36 9.64
C THR A 301 -6.82 -0.40 8.41
N THR A 302 -5.73 0.03 7.78
CA THR A 302 -5.18 -0.59 6.57
C THR A 302 -3.68 -0.81 6.70
N ILE A 303 -3.16 -1.75 5.90
CA ILE A 303 -1.73 -1.92 5.66
C ILE A 303 -1.48 -1.67 4.18
N GLY A 304 -0.63 -0.68 3.90
CA GLY A 304 -0.09 -0.38 2.58
C GLY A 304 1.42 -0.62 2.52
N THR A 305 2.06 -0.22 1.43
CA THR A 305 3.51 -0.38 1.29
C THR A 305 4.28 0.92 1.27
N ASP A 306 3.66 2.02 0.84
CA ASP A 306 4.40 3.22 0.41
C ASP A 306 5.53 2.84 -0.57
N HIS A 307 5.24 1.89 -1.47
CA HIS A 307 6.19 1.43 -2.47
C HIS A 307 6.69 2.61 -3.31
N ALA A 308 7.93 3.00 -3.09
CA ALA A 308 8.50 4.22 -3.63
C ALA A 308 9.92 3.98 -4.18
N PRO A 309 10.05 3.29 -5.32
CA PRO A 309 11.34 2.90 -5.88
C PRO A 309 12.17 4.11 -6.32
N HIS A 310 13.49 3.99 -6.11
CA HIS A 310 14.52 4.90 -6.56
C HIS A 310 15.71 4.07 -7.07
N LEU A 311 16.50 4.61 -8.00
CA LEU A 311 17.74 3.96 -8.40
C LEU A 311 18.73 3.95 -7.23
N LEU A 312 19.61 2.95 -7.15
CA LEU A 312 20.62 2.89 -6.07
C LEU A 312 21.50 4.15 -6.02
N LYS A 313 21.85 4.75 -7.16
CA LYS A 313 22.57 6.02 -7.21
C LYS A 313 21.82 7.18 -6.54
N ASP A 314 20.50 7.16 -6.56
CA ASP A 314 19.66 8.17 -5.90
C ASP A 314 19.64 7.98 -4.38
N LYS A 315 20.04 6.81 -3.89
CA LYS A 315 20.17 6.47 -2.47
C LYS A 315 21.54 6.82 -1.89
N GLU A 316 22.45 7.37 -2.68
CA GLU A 316 23.77 7.81 -2.22
C GLU A 316 23.67 9.13 -1.42
N GLY A 317 24.49 9.25 -0.36
CA GLY A 317 24.51 10.40 0.54
C GLY A 317 23.89 10.09 1.91
N GLY A 318 23.52 11.14 2.61
CA GLY A 318 22.92 11.10 3.95
C GLY A 318 21.48 11.62 3.97
N CYS A 319 21.16 12.33 5.07
CA CYS A 319 19.81 12.85 5.30
C CYS A 319 19.37 13.90 4.27
N ALA A 320 20.30 14.73 3.77
CA ALA A 320 19.96 15.82 2.85
C ALA A 320 19.94 15.36 1.38
N ARG A 321 20.83 14.46 0.96
CA ARG A 321 21.03 14.12 -0.45
C ARG A 321 20.34 12.84 -0.88
N ALA A 322 20.38 11.78 -0.08
CA ALA A 322 19.80 10.51 -0.47
C ALA A 322 18.28 10.61 -0.61
N ALA A 323 17.73 10.06 -1.68
CA ALA A 323 16.28 10.00 -1.91
C ALA A 323 15.57 9.16 -0.84
N SER A 324 14.38 9.59 -0.43
CA SER A 324 13.51 8.85 0.49
C SER A 324 12.52 7.98 -0.27
N GLY A 325 12.43 6.71 0.08
CA GLY A 325 11.58 5.70 -0.53
C GLY A 325 12.32 4.40 -0.81
N MET A 326 11.58 3.30 -0.82
CA MET A 326 12.09 1.94 -1.06
C MET A 326 11.04 1.08 -1.77
N PRO A 327 11.45 0.06 -2.56
CA PRO A 327 10.51 -0.88 -3.18
C PRO A 327 10.07 -1.95 -2.20
N MET A 328 8.74 -2.04 -1.92
CA MET A 328 8.18 -2.97 -0.93
C MET A 328 6.98 -3.79 -1.44
N VAL A 329 6.32 -3.42 -2.55
CA VAL A 329 5.05 -4.04 -3.00
C VAL A 329 5.16 -5.55 -3.17
N GLN A 330 6.26 -6.05 -3.75
CA GLN A 330 6.49 -7.46 -4.02
C GLN A 330 6.59 -8.30 -2.74
N PHE A 331 7.09 -7.72 -1.66
CA PHE A 331 7.43 -8.45 -0.44
C PHE A 331 6.43 -8.21 0.69
N SER A 332 5.42 -7.37 0.47
CA SER A 332 4.48 -6.93 1.52
C SER A 332 3.74 -8.09 2.18
N LEU A 333 3.07 -8.93 1.40
CA LEU A 333 2.27 -10.03 1.92
C LEU A 333 3.12 -11.08 2.65
N VAL A 334 4.24 -11.51 2.06
CA VAL A 334 5.10 -12.53 2.69
C VAL A 334 5.76 -12.02 3.97
N THR A 335 6.10 -10.72 4.03
CA THR A 335 6.59 -10.09 5.26
C THR A 335 5.51 -10.06 6.36
N MET A 336 4.28 -9.73 5.99
CA MET A 336 3.18 -9.71 6.95
C MET A 336 2.78 -11.13 7.41
N LEU A 337 2.96 -12.15 6.58
CA LEU A 337 2.77 -13.56 6.96
C LEU A 337 3.80 -14.03 7.99
N GLU A 338 5.04 -13.52 7.96
CA GLU A 338 6.01 -13.78 9.03
C GLU A 338 5.57 -13.14 10.36
N LEU A 339 4.94 -11.95 10.33
CA LEU A 339 4.35 -11.38 11.55
C LEU A 339 3.16 -12.18 12.09
N VAL A 340 2.47 -12.95 11.24
CA VAL A 340 1.48 -13.95 11.70
C VAL A 340 2.18 -15.09 12.41
N ASP A 341 3.27 -15.61 11.87
CA ASP A 341 4.07 -16.67 12.52
C ASP A 341 4.69 -16.20 13.86
N GLU A 342 5.08 -14.92 13.94
CA GLU A 342 5.54 -14.27 15.18
C GLU A 342 4.41 -14.06 16.20
N GLY A 343 3.14 -14.29 15.83
CA GLY A 343 1.98 -14.10 16.71
C GLY A 343 1.57 -12.62 16.91
N VAL A 344 2.05 -11.72 16.05
CA VAL A 344 1.69 -10.29 16.10
C VAL A 344 0.22 -10.08 15.73
N LEU A 345 -0.29 -10.83 14.73
CA LEU A 345 -1.69 -10.80 14.32
C LEU A 345 -2.13 -12.18 13.78
N SER A 346 -3.44 -12.41 13.71
CA SER A 346 -3.96 -13.64 13.08
C SER A 346 -4.00 -13.50 11.54
N MET A 347 -4.11 -14.64 10.86
CA MET A 347 -4.30 -14.70 9.41
C MET A 347 -5.56 -13.95 8.96
N GLU A 348 -6.65 -14.08 9.71
CA GLU A 348 -7.91 -13.38 9.44
C GLU A 348 -7.76 -11.87 9.60
N ARG A 349 -6.99 -11.44 10.62
CA ARG A 349 -6.71 -10.01 10.81
C ARG A 349 -5.83 -9.44 9.70
N LEU A 350 -4.83 -10.19 9.24
CA LEU A 350 -4.01 -9.83 8.09
C LEU A 350 -4.87 -9.59 6.86
N VAL A 351 -5.74 -10.52 6.51
CA VAL A 351 -6.66 -10.40 5.35
C VAL A 351 -7.59 -9.19 5.54
N THR A 352 -8.07 -8.96 6.76
CA THR A 352 -8.89 -7.77 7.06
C THR A 352 -8.13 -6.48 6.74
N LEU A 353 -6.87 -6.37 7.17
CA LEU A 353 -6.08 -5.14 7.02
C LEU A 353 -5.57 -4.90 5.59
N MET A 354 -5.34 -5.96 4.81
CA MET A 354 -4.75 -5.87 3.47
C MET A 354 -5.77 -6.04 2.32
N ALA A 355 -7.00 -6.46 2.60
CA ALA A 355 -8.02 -6.65 1.56
C ALA A 355 -9.39 -6.07 1.95
N HIS A 356 -9.99 -6.52 3.06
CA HIS A 356 -11.36 -6.13 3.43
C HIS A 356 -11.48 -4.65 3.78
N ASN A 357 -10.60 -4.16 4.66
CA ASN A 357 -10.63 -2.78 5.11
C ASN A 357 -10.29 -1.78 3.99
N PRO A 358 -9.25 -2.00 3.14
CA PRO A 358 -9.05 -1.17 1.95
C PRO A 358 -10.29 -1.09 1.06
N ALA A 359 -10.91 -2.25 0.79
CA ALA A 359 -12.13 -2.29 -0.03
C ALA A 359 -13.30 -1.54 0.61
N THR A 360 -13.46 -1.65 1.93
CA THR A 360 -14.54 -0.98 2.68
C THR A 360 -14.29 0.52 2.82
N LEU A 361 -13.06 0.92 3.18
CA LEU A 361 -12.68 2.31 3.41
C LEU A 361 -12.87 3.17 2.16
N PHE A 362 -12.41 2.65 1.02
CA PHE A 362 -12.48 3.35 -0.25
C PHE A 362 -13.74 2.97 -1.06
N GLU A 363 -14.60 2.09 -0.53
CA GLU A 363 -15.87 1.67 -1.17
C GLU A 363 -15.65 1.06 -2.55
N VAL A 364 -14.67 0.13 -2.63
CA VAL A 364 -14.31 -0.59 -3.86
C VAL A 364 -15.43 -1.54 -4.27
N SER A 365 -15.89 -1.44 -5.51
CA SER A 365 -17.00 -2.25 -6.00
C SER A 365 -16.57 -3.70 -6.25
N LYS A 366 -17.26 -4.66 -5.62
CA LYS A 366 -17.15 -6.11 -5.83
C LYS A 366 -15.74 -6.70 -5.79
N ARG A 367 -14.82 -6.14 -5.00
CA ARG A 367 -13.45 -6.61 -4.79
C ARG A 367 -13.09 -6.62 -3.30
N GLY A 368 -11.95 -7.23 -2.95
CA GLY A 368 -11.44 -7.29 -1.58
C GLY A 368 -12.11 -8.33 -0.68
N PHE A 369 -13.06 -9.10 -1.20
CA PHE A 369 -13.77 -10.18 -0.51
C PHE A 369 -13.95 -11.39 -1.42
N VAL A 370 -13.97 -12.59 -0.84
CA VAL A 370 -14.37 -13.80 -1.55
C VAL A 370 -15.86 -14.02 -1.34
N ARG A 371 -16.67 -13.57 -2.31
CA ARG A 371 -18.14 -13.67 -2.29
C ARG A 371 -18.67 -14.05 -3.67
N LYS A 372 -19.80 -14.75 -3.73
CA LYS A 372 -20.50 -15.01 -5.01
C LYS A 372 -20.87 -13.68 -5.66
N GLY A 373 -20.58 -13.55 -6.96
CA GLY A 373 -20.83 -12.33 -7.74
C GLY A 373 -19.73 -11.26 -7.62
N TYR A 374 -18.67 -11.50 -6.85
CA TYR A 374 -17.49 -10.65 -6.76
C TYR A 374 -16.46 -11.06 -7.81
N LYS A 375 -15.59 -10.12 -8.17
CA LYS A 375 -14.46 -10.37 -9.05
C LYS A 375 -13.52 -11.41 -8.42
N ALA A 376 -13.02 -12.31 -9.23
CA ALA A 376 -12.08 -13.34 -8.79
C ALA A 376 -10.65 -12.77 -8.76
N ASP A 377 -10.40 -11.92 -7.78
CA ASP A 377 -9.09 -11.42 -7.39
C ASP A 377 -8.64 -12.22 -6.17
N LEU A 378 -7.73 -13.15 -6.35
CA LEU A 378 -7.33 -14.12 -5.34
C LEU A 378 -5.82 -14.22 -5.25
N VAL A 379 -5.31 -14.49 -4.04
CA VAL A 379 -3.93 -14.92 -3.83
C VAL A 379 -3.91 -16.25 -3.09
N ILE A 380 -3.04 -17.15 -3.55
CA ILE A 380 -2.78 -18.44 -2.91
C ILE A 380 -1.36 -18.38 -2.36
N VAL A 381 -1.22 -18.57 -1.04
CA VAL A 381 0.06 -18.57 -0.35
C VAL A 381 0.35 -19.94 0.25
N LYS A 382 1.60 -20.36 0.16
CA LYS A 382 2.07 -21.65 0.64
C LYS A 382 2.98 -21.44 1.86
N PRO A 383 2.63 -22.04 3.02
CA PRO A 383 3.54 -22.11 4.16
C PRO A 383 4.63 -23.14 3.92
N ASP A 384 5.68 -23.10 4.74
CA ASP A 384 6.79 -24.07 4.73
C ASP A 384 7.42 -24.21 3.32
N ALA A 385 7.57 -23.09 2.62
CA ALA A 385 8.11 -22.99 1.27
C ALA A 385 9.24 -21.95 1.22
N PRO A 386 10.38 -22.22 1.85
CA PRO A 386 11.45 -21.25 2.02
C PRO A 386 12.09 -20.83 0.68
N TRP A 387 12.36 -19.53 0.56
CA TRP A 387 13.10 -18.96 -0.56
C TRP A 387 13.80 -17.67 -0.12
N THR A 388 14.93 -17.35 -0.74
CA THR A 388 15.74 -16.19 -0.39
C THR A 388 15.57 -15.10 -1.45
N VAL A 389 15.45 -13.85 -1.01
CA VAL A 389 15.42 -12.69 -1.90
C VAL A 389 16.81 -12.47 -2.49
N THR A 390 16.92 -12.63 -3.79
CA THR A 390 18.14 -12.37 -4.58
C THR A 390 17.84 -11.33 -5.65
N PRO A 391 18.85 -10.71 -6.28
CA PRO A 391 18.64 -9.77 -7.39
C PRO A 391 17.74 -10.33 -8.50
N GLU A 392 17.85 -11.64 -8.79
CA GLU A 392 17.07 -12.31 -9.85
C GLU A 392 15.59 -12.46 -9.48
N THR A 393 15.26 -12.50 -8.18
CA THR A 393 13.86 -12.60 -7.72
C THR A 393 13.16 -11.25 -7.65
N ILE A 394 13.91 -10.13 -7.66
CA ILE A 394 13.35 -8.77 -7.56
C ILE A 394 12.78 -8.35 -8.91
N GLN A 395 11.49 -8.00 -8.95
CA GLN A 395 10.77 -7.62 -10.16
C GLN A 395 10.68 -6.10 -10.36
N SER A 396 10.82 -5.30 -9.31
CA SER A 396 10.85 -3.84 -9.43
C SER A 396 11.98 -3.39 -10.36
N LYS A 397 11.69 -2.45 -11.24
CA LYS A 397 12.64 -1.91 -12.24
C LYS A 397 13.91 -1.32 -11.62
N CYS A 398 13.81 -0.78 -10.39
CA CYS A 398 14.96 -0.22 -9.70
C CYS A 398 16.03 -1.27 -9.35
N GLY A 399 15.71 -2.58 -9.40
CA GLY A 399 16.64 -3.70 -9.34
C GLY A 399 17.23 -4.00 -7.96
N TRP A 400 16.62 -3.50 -6.88
CA TRP A 400 17.04 -3.75 -5.50
C TRP A 400 15.86 -3.79 -4.54
N SER A 401 16.05 -4.29 -3.33
CA SER A 401 15.11 -4.25 -2.24
C SER A 401 15.82 -4.17 -0.90
N PRO A 402 15.26 -3.51 0.14
CA PRO A 402 15.80 -3.61 1.49
C PRO A 402 15.69 -5.03 2.07
N MET A 403 14.88 -5.90 1.43
CA MET A 403 14.71 -7.31 1.84
C MET A 403 15.73 -8.26 1.19
N GLU A 404 16.65 -7.78 0.36
CA GLU A 404 17.68 -8.59 -0.29
C GLU A 404 18.51 -9.38 0.74
N GLY A 405 18.65 -10.69 0.52
CA GLY A 405 19.30 -11.62 1.44
C GLY A 405 18.38 -12.22 2.52
N HIS A 406 17.16 -11.71 2.69
CA HIS A 406 16.18 -12.30 3.61
C HIS A 406 15.62 -13.62 3.06
N THR A 407 15.40 -14.60 3.93
CA THR A 407 14.79 -15.88 3.59
C THR A 407 13.40 -15.96 4.18
N TYR A 408 12.39 -15.86 3.33
CA TYR A 408 10.99 -16.03 3.70
C TYR A 408 10.63 -17.51 3.85
N GLN A 409 9.72 -17.84 4.79
CA GLN A 409 9.14 -19.17 4.97
C GLN A 409 7.84 -19.34 4.19
N TRP A 410 7.25 -18.24 3.72
CA TRP A 410 6.02 -18.19 2.94
C TRP A 410 6.32 -17.84 1.48
N GLN A 411 5.60 -18.48 0.57
CA GLN A 411 5.66 -18.17 -0.85
C GLN A 411 4.27 -17.77 -1.37
N VAL A 412 4.20 -16.67 -2.11
CA VAL A 412 3.06 -16.43 -3.01
C VAL A 412 3.15 -17.48 -4.12
N ARG A 413 2.21 -18.41 -4.13
CA ARG A 413 2.18 -19.50 -5.13
C ARG A 413 1.45 -19.07 -6.39
N THR A 414 0.27 -18.45 -6.24
CA THR A 414 -0.57 -18.06 -7.38
C THR A 414 -1.24 -16.72 -7.09
N THR A 415 -1.25 -15.85 -8.07
CA THR A 415 -2.04 -14.63 -8.09
C THR A 415 -3.02 -14.69 -9.24
N MET A 416 -4.29 -14.58 -8.93
CA MET A 416 -5.39 -14.50 -9.89
C MET A 416 -5.97 -13.11 -9.86
N CYS A 417 -6.07 -12.47 -11.01
CA CYS A 417 -6.65 -11.13 -11.17
C CYS A 417 -7.73 -11.19 -12.23
N ASN A 418 -8.96 -10.74 -11.90
CA ASN A 418 -10.11 -10.85 -12.79
C ASN A 418 -10.32 -12.27 -13.36
N GLY A 419 -10.16 -13.28 -12.51
CA GLY A 419 -10.30 -14.71 -12.91
C GLY A 419 -9.17 -15.28 -13.76
N GLN A 420 -8.16 -14.48 -14.11
CA GLN A 420 -6.99 -14.91 -14.86
C GLN A 420 -5.82 -15.18 -13.90
N ILE A 421 -5.15 -16.31 -14.07
CA ILE A 421 -3.91 -16.61 -13.35
C ILE A 421 -2.79 -15.81 -14.01
N ILE A 422 -2.38 -14.72 -13.34
CA ILE A 422 -1.34 -13.83 -13.86
C ILE A 422 0.07 -14.19 -13.36
N TYR A 423 0.14 -14.90 -12.23
CA TYR A 423 1.38 -15.42 -11.68
C TYR A 423 1.14 -16.79 -11.06
N ASN A 424 2.02 -17.74 -11.33
CA ASN A 424 1.97 -19.09 -10.77
C ASN A 424 3.36 -19.71 -10.67
N ASN A 425 3.83 -20.02 -9.46
CA ASN A 425 5.12 -20.68 -9.20
C ASN A 425 6.29 -20.08 -10.02
N TRP A 426 6.54 -18.80 -9.84
CA TRP A 426 7.59 -18.04 -10.55
C TRP A 426 7.35 -17.81 -12.05
N ALA A 427 6.29 -18.35 -12.62
CA ALA A 427 5.89 -18.05 -13.99
C ALA A 427 4.90 -16.89 -14.01
N PHE A 428 5.13 -15.92 -14.87
CA PHE A 428 4.32 -14.70 -15.02
C PHE A 428 3.71 -14.62 -16.42
N ASP A 429 2.42 -14.32 -16.51
CA ASP A 429 1.72 -14.06 -17.77
C ASP A 429 1.79 -12.57 -18.14
N ALA A 430 2.75 -12.23 -18.99
CA ALA A 430 2.94 -10.86 -19.48
C ALA A 430 1.81 -10.37 -20.41
N SER A 431 0.93 -11.24 -20.87
CA SER A 431 -0.23 -10.87 -21.71
C SER A 431 -1.42 -10.36 -20.92
N SER A 432 -1.47 -10.66 -19.59
CA SER A 432 -2.54 -10.23 -18.71
C SER A 432 -2.64 -8.71 -18.61
N ARG A 433 -3.87 -8.21 -18.40
CA ARG A 433 -4.11 -6.79 -18.14
C ARG A 433 -5.12 -6.63 -17.02
N GLY A 434 -4.81 -5.72 -16.10
CA GLY A 434 -5.72 -5.28 -15.06
C GLY A 434 -6.81 -4.36 -15.59
N GLU A 435 -7.77 -4.08 -14.73
CA GLU A 435 -8.90 -3.18 -15.01
C GLU A 435 -8.85 -1.94 -14.11
N ALA A 436 -9.41 -0.83 -14.61
CA ALA A 436 -9.70 0.32 -13.76
C ALA A 436 -10.74 -0.06 -12.70
N VAL A 437 -10.42 0.20 -11.44
CA VAL A 437 -11.31 -0.08 -10.32
C VAL A 437 -12.47 0.91 -10.28
N ARG A 438 -13.67 0.44 -9.92
CA ARG A 438 -14.85 1.27 -9.69
C ARG A 438 -15.14 1.35 -8.20
N PHE A 439 -15.70 2.48 -7.79
CA PHE A 439 -15.99 2.80 -6.39
C PHE A 439 -17.44 3.23 -6.22
N ARG A 440 -18.04 2.99 -5.04
CA ARG A 440 -19.32 3.59 -4.65
C ARG A 440 -20.47 3.24 -5.60
N GLU A 441 -20.50 1.97 -6.08
CA GLU A 441 -21.59 1.43 -6.94
C GLU A 441 -22.59 0.62 -6.12
#